data_51f9c0d2d937e8d6fa729bd1070fb1f6
#
_entry.id   51f9c0d2d937e8d6fa729bd1070fb1f6
#
_cell.length_a   1.000
_cell.length_b   1.000
_cell.length_c   1.000
_cell.angle_alpha   90.00
_cell.angle_beta   90.00
_cell.angle_gamma   90.00
#
_symmetry.space_group_name_H-M   'P 1'
#
loop_
_entity.id
_entity.type
_entity.pdbx_description
1 polymer ?
#
loop_
_entity_poly.entity_id
_entity_poly.type
_entity_poly.pdbx_seq_one_letter_code
_entity_poly.pdbx_strand_id
1 'polypeptide(L)'
;MDSSYLCDARSLEADLTSFMQDIIRIPSLSSQEGNVIARIREEMETLGYDEVTVDPMGNLIGRIGSGPRVIALDGHVDIVDVGDPSLWDRDPFSAEVEDGVLYGRGASDMKGGVASSVYAGALIRKRGIPEDVTVLVTATVQEEDCDGLCWQYIANEDGIRPELVVITEPTSLRVYRGHRGRMEMEVHTSGISCHGSAPERGVNAVYKMADIIADIEALNERLEPREPLGKGTVTISDIRSTSPSLCAVADGCTIHLDRRLTVGETEETSVAEIEALPSVQAAEATVSVLEYSVPSYTGLEYPTRKYYPTWQLPADAPGTQAALAAHRSAFGEEAEVGFWVFSTNAVATAGMMDFPTIGFGPGHEKFAHAPNEQVEVEHLVRASAFYVALVDEFARAPDEEAIT
;
A
#
# COMPACT_ATOMS: atom_id res chain seq x y z
N MET A 1 28.60 15.96 -12.68
CA MET A 1 29.01 14.55 -12.92
C MET A 1 28.07 13.70 -12.09
N ASP A 2 27.51 12.68 -12.71
CA ASP A 2 26.67 11.72 -12.00
C ASP A 2 27.46 11.04 -10.88
N SER A 3 26.78 10.69 -9.78
CA SER A 3 27.37 9.90 -8.71
C SER A 3 27.71 8.48 -9.19
N SER A 4 28.55 7.76 -8.45
CA SER A 4 28.81 6.35 -8.79
C SER A 4 27.55 5.48 -8.73
N TYR A 5 26.60 5.81 -7.85
CA TYR A 5 25.32 5.12 -7.71
C TYR A 5 24.47 5.28 -8.98
N LEU A 6 24.35 6.51 -9.48
CA LEU A 6 23.58 6.79 -10.68
C LEU A 6 24.26 6.22 -11.95
N CYS A 7 25.60 6.27 -12.03
CA CYS A 7 26.34 5.64 -13.13
C CYS A 7 26.12 4.11 -13.16
N ASP A 8 26.20 3.45 -12.01
CA ASP A 8 25.99 2.01 -11.90
C ASP A 8 24.54 1.64 -12.29
N ALA A 9 23.53 2.35 -11.76
CA ALA A 9 22.14 2.12 -12.10
C ALA A 9 21.87 2.33 -13.60
N ARG A 10 22.41 3.39 -14.18
CA ARG A 10 22.29 3.69 -15.62
C ARG A 10 22.91 2.61 -16.49
N SER A 11 23.94 1.90 -16.00
CA SER A 11 24.54 0.78 -16.75
C SER A 11 23.59 -0.40 -16.92
N LEU A 12 22.53 -0.49 -16.14
CA LEU A 12 21.50 -1.55 -16.20
C LEU A 12 20.15 -1.05 -16.77
N GLU A 13 20.07 0.19 -17.26
CA GLU A 13 18.82 0.81 -17.72
C GLU A 13 18.08 -0.04 -18.77
N ALA A 14 18.79 -0.59 -19.74
CA ALA A 14 18.19 -1.40 -20.80
C ALA A 14 17.59 -2.71 -20.26
N ASP A 15 18.31 -3.39 -19.37
CA ASP A 15 17.87 -4.65 -18.76
C ASP A 15 16.70 -4.40 -17.80
N LEU A 16 16.80 -3.37 -16.97
CA LEU A 16 15.73 -2.91 -16.06
C LEU A 16 14.46 -2.56 -16.84
N THR A 17 14.59 -1.81 -17.94
CA THR A 17 13.44 -1.43 -18.79
C THR A 17 12.81 -2.67 -19.43
N SER A 18 13.61 -3.60 -19.93
CA SER A 18 13.12 -4.86 -20.53
C SER A 18 12.38 -5.70 -19.49
N PHE A 19 12.94 -5.85 -18.30
CA PHE A 19 12.28 -6.55 -17.20
C PHE A 19 10.96 -5.89 -16.79
N MET A 20 10.96 -4.55 -16.66
CA MET A 20 9.74 -3.78 -16.37
C MET A 20 8.66 -4.04 -17.43
N GLN A 21 9.03 -4.05 -18.71
CA GLN A 21 8.10 -4.38 -19.79
C GLN A 21 7.52 -5.80 -19.65
N ASP A 22 8.34 -6.78 -19.24
CA ASP A 22 7.88 -8.15 -19.07
C ASP A 22 6.84 -8.25 -17.95
N ILE A 23 7.07 -7.62 -16.80
CA ILE A 23 6.12 -7.70 -15.66
C ILE A 23 4.85 -6.88 -15.90
N ILE A 24 4.90 -5.80 -16.69
CA ILE A 24 3.68 -5.07 -17.11
C ILE A 24 2.82 -5.91 -18.06
N ARG A 25 3.41 -6.66 -18.96
CA ARG A 25 2.67 -7.54 -19.88
C ARG A 25 1.95 -8.70 -19.19
N ILE A 26 2.23 -8.94 -17.92
CA ILE A 26 1.57 -9.97 -17.12
C ILE A 26 0.50 -9.30 -16.25
N PRO A 27 -0.81 -9.43 -16.59
CA PRO A 27 -1.88 -8.99 -15.71
C PRO A 27 -1.80 -9.75 -14.37
N SER A 28 -2.00 -9.02 -13.27
CA SER A 28 -1.87 -9.56 -11.92
C SER A 28 -2.84 -8.86 -10.97
N LEU A 29 -4.14 -9.07 -11.18
CA LEU A 29 -5.14 -8.60 -10.21
C LEU A 29 -4.90 -9.28 -8.86
N SER A 30 -5.35 -8.66 -7.78
CA SER A 30 -5.27 -9.26 -6.43
C SER A 30 -5.82 -10.69 -6.45
N SER A 31 -5.12 -11.61 -5.80
CA SER A 31 -5.35 -13.07 -5.82
C SER A 31 -5.07 -13.76 -7.17
N GLN A 32 -4.40 -13.11 -8.13
CA GLN A 32 -4.02 -13.67 -9.44
C GLN A 32 -2.54 -13.43 -9.80
N GLU A 33 -1.70 -13.16 -8.81
CA GLU A 33 -0.31 -12.68 -8.98
C GLU A 33 0.68 -13.78 -9.37
N GLY A 34 0.30 -15.05 -9.32
CA GLY A 34 1.22 -16.19 -9.47
C GLY A 34 2.16 -16.12 -10.69
N ASN A 35 1.69 -15.64 -11.85
CA ASN A 35 2.50 -15.54 -13.06
C ASN A 35 3.56 -14.41 -12.96
N VAL A 36 3.22 -13.26 -12.40
CA VAL A 36 4.17 -12.16 -12.24
C VAL A 36 5.20 -12.49 -11.16
N ILE A 37 4.79 -13.14 -10.07
CA ILE A 37 5.69 -13.66 -9.04
C ILE A 37 6.70 -14.65 -9.65
N ALA A 38 6.26 -15.58 -10.48
CA ALA A 38 7.16 -16.52 -11.16
C ALA A 38 8.19 -15.80 -12.04
N ARG A 39 7.78 -14.76 -12.80
CA ARG A 39 8.69 -13.98 -13.64
C ARG A 39 9.71 -13.19 -12.83
N ILE A 40 9.29 -12.57 -11.72
CA ILE A 40 10.19 -11.82 -10.84
C ILE A 40 11.17 -12.75 -10.14
N ARG A 41 10.71 -13.92 -9.72
CA ARG A 41 11.58 -14.97 -9.14
C ARG A 41 12.69 -15.37 -10.11
N GLU A 42 12.35 -15.67 -11.37
CA GLU A 42 13.32 -16.02 -12.41
C GLU A 42 14.37 -14.91 -12.62
N GLU A 43 13.93 -13.65 -12.57
CA GLU A 43 14.84 -12.51 -12.69
C GLU A 43 15.81 -12.43 -11.51
N MET A 44 15.30 -12.50 -10.25
CA MET A 44 16.14 -12.48 -9.07
C MET A 44 17.16 -13.63 -9.05
N GLU A 45 16.74 -14.84 -9.44
CA GLU A 45 17.63 -16.01 -9.57
C GLU A 45 18.72 -15.76 -10.65
N THR A 46 18.36 -15.17 -11.80
CA THR A 46 19.30 -14.82 -12.88
C THR A 46 20.30 -13.73 -12.45
N LEU A 47 19.84 -12.74 -11.70
CA LEU A 47 20.66 -11.67 -11.15
C LEU A 47 21.55 -12.16 -9.99
N GLY A 48 21.35 -13.41 -9.54
CA GLY A 48 22.20 -14.11 -8.59
C GLY A 48 21.95 -13.72 -7.12
N TYR A 49 20.74 -13.43 -6.73
CA TYR A 49 20.36 -13.29 -5.30
C TYR A 49 20.84 -14.52 -4.52
N ASP A 50 21.20 -14.33 -3.25
CA ASP A 50 21.73 -15.42 -2.42
C ASP A 50 20.66 -16.44 -2.05
N GLU A 51 19.41 -15.99 -1.93
CA GLU A 51 18.23 -16.82 -1.72
C GLU A 51 16.99 -16.15 -2.31
N VAL A 52 16.11 -16.95 -2.91
CA VAL A 52 14.83 -16.48 -3.46
C VAL A 52 13.74 -17.47 -3.07
N THR A 53 12.82 -17.03 -2.22
CA THR A 53 11.75 -17.87 -1.67
C THR A 53 10.37 -17.27 -1.92
N VAL A 54 9.37 -18.11 -2.04
CA VAL A 54 7.96 -17.72 -2.04
C VAL A 54 7.34 -18.28 -0.79
N ASP A 55 6.75 -17.44 0.03
CA ASP A 55 6.07 -17.85 1.25
C ASP A 55 4.72 -18.54 0.95
N PRO A 56 4.06 -19.17 1.92
CA PRO A 56 2.78 -19.82 1.72
C PRO A 56 1.65 -18.86 1.28
N MET A 57 1.74 -17.57 1.59
CA MET A 57 0.78 -16.57 1.13
C MET A 57 1.02 -16.20 -0.34
N GLY A 58 2.24 -16.38 -0.83
CA GLY A 58 2.63 -16.09 -2.21
C GLY A 58 3.54 -14.87 -2.35
N ASN A 59 3.97 -14.26 -1.26
CA ASN A 59 4.97 -13.20 -1.30
C ASN A 59 6.32 -13.75 -1.73
N LEU A 60 6.99 -13.06 -2.65
CA LEU A 60 8.34 -13.39 -3.07
C LEU A 60 9.34 -12.58 -2.24
N ILE A 61 10.31 -13.27 -1.67
CA ILE A 61 11.36 -12.68 -0.82
C ILE A 61 12.72 -13.05 -1.40
N GLY A 62 13.41 -12.05 -1.97
CA GLY A 62 14.79 -12.15 -2.42
C GLY A 62 15.76 -11.64 -1.36
N ARG A 63 16.80 -12.40 -1.01
CA ARG A 63 17.77 -12.06 0.02
C ARG A 63 19.17 -11.86 -0.55
N ILE A 64 19.87 -10.85 -0.06
CA ILE A 64 21.28 -10.56 -0.33
C ILE A 64 21.98 -10.31 1.00
N GLY A 65 23.06 -11.02 1.26
CA GLY A 65 23.78 -10.99 2.54
C GLY A 65 23.16 -11.92 3.60
N SER A 66 23.74 -11.91 4.79
CA SER A 66 23.34 -12.77 5.90
C SER A 66 23.65 -12.15 7.28
N GLY A 67 23.85 -10.84 7.32
CA GLY A 67 24.06 -10.09 8.56
C GLY A 67 22.80 -9.95 9.40
N PRO A 68 22.91 -9.65 10.69
CA PRO A 68 21.76 -9.53 11.59
C PRO A 68 20.92 -8.28 11.34
N ARG A 69 21.48 -7.21 10.78
CA ARG A 69 20.80 -5.94 10.49
C ARG A 69 20.04 -6.05 9.18
N VAL A 70 18.73 -5.98 9.21
CA VAL A 70 17.87 -6.22 8.04
C VAL A 70 17.26 -4.92 7.54
N ILE A 71 17.45 -4.64 6.25
CA ILE A 71 16.70 -3.61 5.52
C ILE A 71 15.85 -4.29 4.44
N ALA A 72 14.58 -3.92 4.33
CA ALA A 72 13.66 -4.44 3.33
C ALA A 72 13.26 -3.36 2.32
N LEU A 73 13.31 -3.69 1.03
CA LEU A 73 12.75 -2.91 -0.07
C LEU A 73 11.46 -3.60 -0.51
N ASP A 74 10.32 -3.02 -0.20
CA ASP A 74 9.01 -3.62 -0.43
C ASP A 74 8.25 -2.99 -1.59
N GLY A 75 7.63 -3.84 -2.39
CA GLY A 75 6.68 -3.41 -3.41
C GLY A 75 5.67 -4.50 -3.72
N HIS A 76 4.39 -4.12 -3.88
CA HIS A 76 3.37 -5.06 -4.31
C HIS A 76 3.37 -5.28 -5.82
N VAL A 77 2.82 -6.41 -6.25
CA VAL A 77 2.78 -6.81 -7.66
C VAL A 77 1.36 -6.95 -8.19
N ASP A 78 0.37 -6.95 -7.29
CA ASP A 78 -1.01 -6.86 -7.71
C ASP A 78 -1.34 -5.45 -8.23
N ILE A 79 -2.37 -5.37 -9.02
CA ILE A 79 -2.84 -4.16 -9.71
C ILE A 79 -4.35 -4.12 -9.66
N VAL A 80 -4.92 -2.92 -9.66
CA VAL A 80 -6.36 -2.75 -9.88
C VAL A 80 -6.74 -3.05 -11.33
N ASP A 81 -8.02 -3.34 -11.56
CA ASP A 81 -8.57 -3.52 -12.90
C ASP A 81 -8.34 -2.30 -13.79
N VAL A 82 -8.25 -2.52 -15.10
CA VAL A 82 -8.07 -1.42 -16.08
C VAL A 82 -9.29 -0.50 -16.21
N GLY A 83 -10.45 -0.94 -15.71
CA GLY A 83 -11.72 -0.24 -15.84
C GLY A 83 -12.23 -0.25 -17.27
N ASP A 84 -12.72 0.90 -17.77
CA ASP A 84 -13.19 1.03 -19.14
C ASP A 84 -12.02 1.12 -20.14
N PRO A 85 -11.78 0.08 -20.99
CA PRO A 85 -10.68 0.10 -21.95
C PRO A 85 -10.75 1.25 -22.97
N SER A 86 -11.93 1.83 -23.19
CA SER A 86 -12.08 2.94 -24.14
C SER A 86 -11.45 4.27 -23.66
N LEU A 87 -11.07 4.33 -22.37
CA LEU A 87 -10.38 5.47 -21.78
C LEU A 87 -8.84 5.40 -21.93
N TRP A 88 -8.34 4.27 -22.45
CA TRP A 88 -6.92 4.06 -22.67
C TRP A 88 -6.53 4.38 -24.10
N ASP A 89 -5.48 5.18 -24.27
CA ASP A 89 -4.94 5.53 -25.61
C ASP A 89 -4.10 4.37 -26.19
N ARG A 90 -3.69 3.43 -25.33
CA ARG A 90 -2.87 2.24 -25.66
C ARG A 90 -3.42 1.02 -24.92
N ASP A 91 -3.06 -0.19 -25.38
CA ASP A 91 -3.34 -1.40 -24.61
C ASP A 91 -2.67 -1.30 -23.24
N PRO A 92 -3.45 -1.41 -22.12
CA PRO A 92 -2.92 -1.31 -20.74
C PRO A 92 -1.78 -2.26 -20.41
N PHE A 93 -1.62 -3.32 -21.18
CA PHE A 93 -0.58 -4.35 -20.98
C PHE A 93 0.44 -4.41 -22.12
N SER A 94 0.45 -3.42 -23.03
CA SER A 94 1.44 -3.37 -24.14
C SER A 94 2.85 -3.13 -23.63
N ALA A 95 3.01 -2.42 -22.52
CA ALA A 95 4.31 -1.99 -21.98
C ALA A 95 5.15 -1.21 -23.02
N GLU A 96 4.49 -0.37 -23.81
CA GLU A 96 5.18 0.46 -24.80
C GLU A 96 6.08 1.48 -24.11
N VAL A 97 7.26 1.71 -24.71
CA VAL A 97 8.18 2.78 -24.30
C VAL A 97 8.26 3.79 -25.43
N GLU A 98 7.88 5.04 -25.15
CA GLU A 98 7.97 6.15 -26.09
C GLU A 98 8.56 7.37 -25.38
N ASP A 99 9.56 7.98 -25.99
CA ASP A 99 10.25 9.19 -25.46
C ASP A 99 10.73 9.04 -24.02
N GLY A 100 11.17 7.82 -23.62
CA GLY A 100 11.66 7.54 -22.27
C GLY A 100 10.58 7.31 -21.23
N VAL A 101 9.31 7.18 -21.63
CA VAL A 101 8.15 6.89 -20.76
C VAL A 101 7.64 5.49 -21.09
N LEU A 102 7.48 4.66 -20.06
CA LEU A 102 6.86 3.35 -20.14
C LEU A 102 5.40 3.44 -19.73
N TYR A 103 4.51 2.93 -20.57
CA TYR A 103 3.06 2.97 -20.40
C TYR A 103 2.50 1.59 -20.05
N GLY A 104 1.59 1.55 -19.09
CA GLY A 104 0.83 0.34 -18.75
C GLY A 104 0.29 0.34 -17.33
N ARG A 105 -0.73 -0.48 -17.06
CA ARG A 105 -1.30 -0.67 -15.73
C ARG A 105 -0.24 -1.30 -14.80
N GLY A 106 -0.05 -0.71 -13.63
CA GLY A 106 0.98 -1.09 -12.67
C GLY A 106 2.34 -0.40 -12.91
N ALA A 107 2.44 0.52 -13.89
CA ALA A 107 3.70 1.19 -14.19
C ALA A 107 4.15 2.12 -13.07
N SER A 108 3.23 2.93 -12.52
CA SER A 108 3.46 3.76 -11.35
C SER A 108 3.09 3.04 -10.06
N ASP A 109 2.02 2.26 -10.07
CA ASP A 109 1.43 1.61 -8.90
C ASP A 109 1.43 0.08 -9.09
N MET A 110 2.46 -0.67 -8.53
CA MET A 110 3.78 -0.10 -8.24
C MET A 110 4.89 -1.01 -8.75
N LYS A 111 4.65 -1.71 -9.90
CA LYS A 111 5.67 -2.59 -10.51
C LYS A 111 6.97 -1.86 -10.88
N GLY A 112 6.91 -0.53 -11.10
CA GLY A 112 8.09 0.31 -11.28
C GLY A 112 9.01 0.31 -10.06
N GLY A 113 8.43 0.40 -8.86
CA GLY A 113 9.14 0.27 -7.59
C GLY A 113 9.76 -1.12 -7.42
N VAL A 114 8.98 -2.17 -7.73
CA VAL A 114 9.45 -3.57 -7.70
C VAL A 114 10.63 -3.77 -8.65
N ALA A 115 10.51 -3.35 -9.91
CA ALA A 115 11.59 -3.51 -10.89
C ALA A 115 12.86 -2.78 -10.45
N SER A 116 12.72 -1.56 -9.95
CA SER A 116 13.83 -0.74 -9.46
C SER A 116 14.53 -1.39 -8.27
N SER A 117 13.79 -1.98 -7.31
CA SER A 117 14.33 -2.66 -6.14
C SER A 117 15.02 -3.98 -6.50
N VAL A 118 14.48 -4.75 -7.45
CA VAL A 118 15.11 -5.98 -7.96
C VAL A 118 16.47 -5.69 -8.58
N TYR A 119 16.58 -4.64 -9.40
CA TYR A 119 17.85 -4.26 -10.02
C TYR A 119 18.81 -3.55 -9.04
N ALA A 120 18.28 -2.83 -8.06
CA ALA A 120 19.09 -2.32 -6.95
C ALA A 120 19.75 -3.46 -6.16
N GLY A 121 19.03 -4.56 -5.91
CA GLY A 121 19.58 -5.76 -5.29
C GLY A 121 20.78 -6.33 -6.05
N ALA A 122 20.70 -6.44 -7.37
CA ALA A 122 21.83 -6.86 -8.19
C ALA A 122 23.05 -5.93 -8.09
N LEU A 123 22.82 -4.61 -8.04
CA LEU A 123 23.88 -3.63 -7.87
C LEU A 123 24.50 -3.71 -6.48
N ILE A 124 23.69 -3.85 -5.42
CA ILE A 124 24.16 -4.00 -4.03
C ILE A 124 25.07 -5.24 -3.95
N ARG A 125 24.64 -6.36 -4.50
CA ARG A 125 25.43 -7.58 -4.54
C ARG A 125 26.77 -7.39 -5.29
N LYS A 126 26.73 -6.74 -6.44
CA LYS A 126 27.92 -6.44 -7.26
C LYS A 126 28.92 -5.52 -6.55
N ARG A 127 28.43 -4.52 -5.80
CA ARG A 127 29.26 -3.58 -5.03
C ARG A 127 29.84 -4.22 -3.77
N GLY A 128 29.22 -5.27 -3.28
CA GLY A 128 29.48 -5.91 -2.00
C GLY A 128 28.60 -5.29 -0.88
N ILE A 129 28.08 -6.14 -0.03
CA ILE A 129 27.29 -5.76 1.14
C ILE A 129 28.15 -5.89 2.40
N PRO A 130 28.02 -5.00 3.40
CA PRO A 130 28.67 -5.19 4.70
C PRO A 130 28.25 -6.51 5.36
N GLU A 131 29.17 -7.16 6.07
CA GLU A 131 28.96 -8.49 6.66
C GLU A 131 27.85 -8.52 7.71
N ASP A 132 27.53 -7.38 8.33
CA ASP A 132 26.49 -7.21 9.34
C ASP A 132 25.11 -6.87 8.74
N VAL A 133 24.99 -6.69 7.42
CA VAL A 133 23.74 -6.29 6.77
C VAL A 133 23.13 -7.42 5.94
N THR A 134 21.83 -7.51 5.97
CA THR A 134 20.99 -8.28 5.05
C THR A 134 20.04 -7.34 4.33
N VAL A 135 19.95 -7.43 3.01
CA VAL A 135 18.95 -6.74 2.21
C VAL A 135 17.89 -7.73 1.76
N LEU A 136 16.64 -7.44 2.03
CA LEU A 136 15.49 -8.14 1.49
C LEU A 136 14.85 -7.29 0.40
N VAL A 137 14.52 -7.91 -0.72
CA VAL A 137 13.66 -7.32 -1.76
C VAL A 137 12.39 -8.16 -1.79
N THR A 138 11.27 -7.55 -1.42
CA THR A 138 9.98 -8.23 -1.38
C THR A 138 9.10 -7.81 -2.53
N ALA A 139 8.48 -8.80 -3.19
CA ALA A 139 7.43 -8.60 -4.16
C ALA A 139 6.14 -9.21 -3.57
N THR A 140 5.30 -8.34 -3.02
CA THR A 140 4.18 -8.72 -2.16
C THR A 140 2.86 -8.79 -2.92
N VAL A 141 1.86 -9.47 -2.36
CA VAL A 141 0.58 -9.77 -2.98
C VAL A 141 -0.59 -9.23 -2.18
N GLN A 142 -1.74 -9.01 -2.84
CA GLN A 142 -3.02 -8.60 -2.25
C GLN A 142 -2.97 -7.25 -1.51
N GLU A 143 -2.08 -6.34 -1.90
CA GLU A 143 -2.02 -5.01 -1.29
C GLU A 143 -3.25 -4.18 -1.64
N GLU A 144 -3.64 -4.15 -2.92
CA GLU A 144 -4.71 -3.31 -3.47
C GLU A 144 -6.09 -3.60 -2.84
N ASP A 145 -6.32 -4.85 -2.46
CA ASP A 145 -7.55 -5.27 -1.76
C ASP A 145 -7.44 -5.10 -0.24
N CYS A 146 -6.23 -5.25 0.34
CA CYS A 146 -6.02 -5.27 1.78
C CYS A 146 -4.61 -4.83 2.16
N ASP A 147 -4.43 -3.51 2.28
CA ASP A 147 -3.15 -2.87 2.60
C ASP A 147 -2.45 -3.57 3.78
N GLY A 148 -1.18 -3.93 3.61
CA GLY A 148 -0.35 -4.53 4.65
C GLY A 148 -0.69 -5.96 5.06
N LEU A 149 -1.67 -6.63 4.43
CA LEU A 149 -1.98 -8.03 4.69
C LEU A 149 -0.73 -8.91 4.53
N CYS A 150 0.01 -8.72 3.44
CA CYS A 150 1.24 -9.42 3.12
C CYS A 150 2.30 -9.26 4.23
N TRP A 151 2.49 -8.04 4.73
CA TRP A 151 3.46 -7.78 5.80
C TRP A 151 3.03 -8.28 7.16
N GLN A 152 1.71 -8.35 7.45
CA GLN A 152 1.24 -9.05 8.64
C GLN A 152 1.64 -10.53 8.59
N TYR A 153 1.53 -11.17 7.41
CA TYR A 153 1.97 -12.56 7.22
C TYR A 153 3.49 -12.68 7.36
N ILE A 154 4.26 -11.93 6.59
CA ILE A 154 5.74 -11.94 6.59
C ILE A 154 6.29 -11.74 8.02
N ALA A 155 5.72 -10.81 8.78
CA ALA A 155 6.21 -10.56 10.13
C ALA A 155 5.74 -11.60 11.16
N ASN A 156 4.50 -12.05 11.10
CA ASN A 156 3.94 -12.92 12.13
C ASN A 156 4.22 -14.41 11.88
N GLU A 157 4.20 -14.83 10.61
CA GLU A 157 4.35 -16.24 10.25
C GLU A 157 5.78 -16.58 9.83
N ASP A 158 6.42 -15.72 8.99
CA ASP A 158 7.81 -15.92 8.57
C ASP A 158 8.83 -15.37 9.58
N GLY A 159 8.39 -14.54 10.54
CA GLY A 159 9.22 -14.03 11.62
C GLY A 159 10.23 -12.97 11.21
N ILE A 160 10.03 -12.31 10.04
CA ILE A 160 10.94 -11.30 9.51
C ILE A 160 10.71 -9.96 10.23
N ARG A 161 11.78 -9.36 10.77
CA ARG A 161 11.77 -8.12 11.56
C ARG A 161 12.83 -7.15 11.05
N PRO A 162 12.56 -6.32 10.04
CA PRO A 162 13.53 -5.36 9.52
C PRO A 162 13.78 -4.19 10.49
N GLU A 163 15.02 -3.68 10.51
CA GLU A 163 15.36 -2.40 11.17
C GLU A 163 14.93 -1.19 10.35
N LEU A 164 14.77 -1.36 9.03
CA LEU A 164 14.24 -0.34 8.14
C LEU A 164 13.46 -0.99 6.99
N VAL A 165 12.28 -0.49 6.71
CA VAL A 165 11.48 -0.85 5.53
C VAL A 165 11.39 0.35 4.59
N VAL A 166 11.55 0.11 3.31
CA VAL A 166 11.32 1.09 2.24
C VAL A 166 10.12 0.63 1.43
N ILE A 167 9.05 1.39 1.48
CA ILE A 167 7.89 1.19 0.60
C ILE A 167 8.18 1.88 -0.72
N THR A 168 8.19 1.12 -1.81
CA THR A 168 8.62 1.60 -3.13
C THR A 168 7.48 2.15 -4.00
N GLU A 169 6.36 2.52 -3.36
CA GLU A 169 5.22 3.25 -3.93
C GLU A 169 5.62 4.56 -4.60
N PRO A 170 4.85 5.06 -5.59
CA PRO A 170 5.17 6.29 -6.28
C PRO A 170 5.23 7.49 -5.32
N THR A 171 6.38 8.15 -5.29
CA THR A 171 6.62 9.37 -4.51
C THR A 171 7.13 10.54 -5.36
N SER A 172 7.22 10.37 -6.67
CA SER A 172 7.92 11.31 -7.56
C SER A 172 9.40 11.49 -7.15
N LEU A 173 10.05 10.40 -6.68
CA LEU A 173 11.42 10.37 -6.15
C LEU A 173 11.65 11.28 -4.91
N ARG A 174 10.61 11.48 -4.11
CA ARG A 174 10.67 12.19 -2.83
C ARG A 174 10.79 11.19 -1.68
N VAL A 175 11.32 11.63 -0.55
CA VAL A 175 11.34 10.82 0.69
C VAL A 175 10.02 11.02 1.43
N TYR A 176 9.22 9.97 1.51
CA TYR A 176 7.97 10.00 2.27
C TYR A 176 8.17 9.33 3.63
N ARG A 177 7.50 9.85 4.66
CA ARG A 177 7.65 9.38 6.05
C ARG A 177 6.34 9.22 6.80
N GLY A 178 5.25 8.97 6.07
CA GLY A 178 3.93 8.74 6.66
C GLY A 178 2.82 8.76 5.64
N HIS A 179 1.65 8.29 6.05
CA HIS A 179 0.42 8.40 5.27
C HIS A 179 -0.82 8.36 6.15
N ARG A 180 -1.95 8.71 5.55
CA ARG A 180 -3.27 8.53 6.16
C ARG A 180 -3.60 7.06 6.32
N GLY A 181 -4.31 6.73 7.40
CA GLY A 181 -4.92 5.42 7.54
C GLY A 181 -6.24 5.31 6.80
N ARG A 182 -6.76 4.09 6.77
CA ARG A 182 -8.06 3.73 6.20
C ARG A 182 -8.76 2.71 7.09
N MET A 183 -10.07 2.72 7.14
CA MET A 183 -10.85 1.60 7.66
C MET A 183 -12.20 1.50 6.96
N GLU A 184 -12.72 0.29 6.90
CA GLU A 184 -14.01 -0.01 6.32
C GLU A 184 -14.97 -0.51 7.39
N MET A 185 -16.14 0.12 7.45
CA MET A 185 -17.17 -0.20 8.44
C MET A 185 -18.52 -0.42 7.78
N GLU A 186 -19.40 -1.15 8.46
CA GLU A 186 -20.81 -1.19 8.16
C GLU A 186 -21.63 -0.63 9.32
N VAL A 187 -22.70 0.09 8.99
CA VAL A 187 -23.76 0.44 9.93
C VAL A 187 -25.04 -0.26 9.51
N HIS A 188 -25.62 -1.01 10.42
CA HIS A 188 -26.83 -1.79 10.16
C HIS A 188 -28.00 -1.35 11.05
N THR A 189 -29.17 -1.13 10.43
CA THR A 189 -30.44 -0.89 11.13
C THR A 189 -31.40 -2.06 10.93
N SER A 190 -32.09 -2.43 12.01
CA SER A 190 -33.15 -3.44 11.98
C SER A 190 -34.52 -2.80 12.04
N GLY A 191 -35.46 -3.42 11.34
CA GLY A 191 -36.86 -3.04 11.28
C GLY A 191 -37.80 -4.22 11.56
N ILE A 192 -39.07 -4.00 11.29
CA ILE A 192 -40.13 -5.04 11.36
C ILE A 192 -40.92 -4.97 10.06
N SER A 193 -40.87 -6.04 9.26
CA SER A 193 -41.57 -6.09 8.00
C SER A 193 -43.09 -6.23 8.20
N CYS A 194 -43.85 -5.60 7.31
CA CYS A 194 -45.28 -5.77 7.16
C CYS A 194 -45.69 -5.48 5.71
N HIS A 195 -46.96 -5.68 5.39
CA HIS A 195 -47.46 -5.38 4.05
C HIS A 195 -47.37 -3.88 3.77
N GLY A 196 -46.83 -3.49 2.60
CA GLY A 196 -46.59 -2.09 2.23
C GLY A 196 -47.85 -1.20 2.16
N SER A 197 -49.06 -1.80 2.11
CA SER A 197 -50.32 -1.06 2.19
C SER A 197 -50.75 -0.66 3.62
N ALA A 198 -50.03 -1.17 4.65
CA ALA A 198 -50.29 -0.88 6.05
C ALA A 198 -48.97 -0.67 6.80
N PRO A 199 -48.14 0.31 6.37
CA PRO A 199 -46.77 0.49 6.87
C PRO A 199 -46.73 0.82 8.37
N GLU A 200 -47.81 1.34 8.95
CA GLU A 200 -47.94 1.62 10.38
C GLU A 200 -47.88 0.38 11.28
N ARG A 201 -47.93 -0.84 10.70
CA ARG A 201 -47.80 -2.11 11.42
C ARG A 201 -46.38 -2.63 11.50
N GLY A 202 -45.48 -1.97 10.83
CA GLY A 202 -44.06 -2.32 10.80
C GLY A 202 -43.15 -1.21 11.32
N VAL A 203 -41.83 -1.47 11.20
CA VAL A 203 -40.78 -0.48 11.44
C VAL A 203 -39.85 -0.51 10.26
N ASN A 204 -39.75 0.60 9.53
CA ASN A 204 -38.98 0.65 8.31
C ASN A 204 -37.46 0.92 8.62
N ALA A 205 -36.62 -0.07 8.37
CA ALA A 205 -35.19 0.04 8.57
C ALA A 205 -34.55 1.12 7.67
N VAL A 206 -35.05 1.31 6.44
CA VAL A 206 -34.55 2.34 5.53
C VAL A 206 -34.82 3.75 6.06
N TYR A 207 -35.96 3.98 6.70
CA TYR A 207 -36.25 5.30 7.30
C TYR A 207 -35.35 5.61 8.50
N LYS A 208 -35.03 4.60 9.34
CA LYS A 208 -34.01 4.76 10.39
C LYS A 208 -32.64 5.09 9.79
N MET A 209 -32.26 4.41 8.69
CA MET A 209 -30.98 4.64 8.03
C MET A 209 -30.87 6.04 7.41
N ALA A 210 -31.97 6.61 6.93
CA ALA A 210 -31.98 7.95 6.33
C ALA A 210 -31.47 9.03 7.29
N ASP A 211 -31.86 8.95 8.57
CA ASP A 211 -31.39 9.88 9.61
C ASP A 211 -29.87 9.67 9.89
N ILE A 212 -29.40 8.42 9.88
CA ILE A 212 -27.99 8.07 10.05
C ILE A 212 -27.15 8.61 8.90
N ILE A 213 -27.61 8.49 7.67
CA ILE A 213 -26.93 9.02 6.48
C ILE A 213 -26.71 10.52 6.59
N ALA A 214 -27.72 11.27 7.05
CA ALA A 214 -27.62 12.72 7.24
C ALA A 214 -26.62 13.09 8.36
N ASP A 215 -26.61 12.33 9.45
CA ASP A 215 -25.66 12.55 10.54
C ASP A 215 -24.21 12.24 10.11
N ILE A 216 -23.98 11.21 9.28
CA ILE A 216 -22.65 10.86 8.74
C ILE A 216 -22.16 11.93 7.76
N GLU A 217 -23.01 12.44 6.87
CA GLU A 217 -22.67 13.56 6.00
C GLU A 217 -22.25 14.78 6.83
N ALA A 218 -23.02 15.12 7.85
CA ALA A 218 -22.70 16.20 8.77
C ALA A 218 -21.40 15.93 9.59
N LEU A 219 -21.12 14.68 9.93
CA LEU A 219 -19.88 14.30 10.59
C LEU A 219 -18.67 14.58 9.71
N ASN A 220 -18.73 14.17 8.42
CA ASN A 220 -17.63 14.43 7.49
C ASN A 220 -17.26 15.92 7.42
N GLU A 221 -18.26 16.82 7.48
CA GLU A 221 -18.00 18.28 7.49
C GLU A 221 -17.33 18.77 8.78
N ARG A 222 -17.56 18.09 9.91
CA ARG A 222 -17.03 18.48 11.24
C ARG A 222 -15.65 17.91 11.55
N LEU A 223 -15.15 16.94 10.76
CA LEU A 223 -13.82 16.38 10.98
C LEU A 223 -12.75 17.47 10.83
N GLU A 224 -11.83 17.54 11.78
CA GLU A 224 -10.81 18.56 11.84
C GLU A 224 -9.52 18.12 11.17
N PRO A 225 -8.81 19.03 10.48
CA PRO A 225 -7.50 18.73 9.93
C PRO A 225 -6.46 18.58 11.04
N ARG A 226 -5.54 17.63 10.90
CA ARG A 226 -4.40 17.42 11.79
C ARG A 226 -3.12 17.30 10.98
N GLU A 227 -2.19 18.22 11.24
CA GLU A 227 -0.91 18.25 10.56
C GLU A 227 -0.04 17.03 10.93
N PRO A 228 0.76 16.50 9.99
CA PRO A 228 0.94 16.96 8.60
C PRO A 228 -0.03 16.32 7.59
N LEU A 229 -0.90 15.38 8.01
CA LEU A 229 -1.72 14.55 7.13
C LEU A 229 -3.07 15.19 6.74
N GLY A 230 -3.41 16.32 7.36
CA GLY A 230 -4.64 17.04 7.09
C GLY A 230 -5.89 16.37 7.66
N LYS A 231 -7.03 16.58 7.05
CA LYS A 231 -8.35 16.12 7.49
C LYS A 231 -8.59 14.66 7.14
N GLY A 232 -9.09 13.85 8.09
CA GLY A 232 -9.71 12.56 7.81
C GLY A 232 -11.04 12.73 7.04
N THR A 233 -11.60 11.64 6.51
CA THR A 233 -12.90 11.66 5.83
C THR A 233 -13.74 10.45 6.19
N VAL A 234 -15.06 10.58 6.08
CA VAL A 234 -15.99 9.46 6.10
C VAL A 234 -16.96 9.58 4.93
N THR A 235 -17.06 8.52 4.13
CA THR A 235 -17.91 8.47 2.93
C THR A 235 -18.75 7.21 2.94
N ILE A 236 -20.04 7.36 2.59
CA ILE A 236 -20.92 6.22 2.35
C ILE A 236 -20.71 5.79 0.90
N SER A 237 -20.26 4.57 0.67
CA SER A 237 -19.95 4.05 -0.68
C SER A 237 -20.94 2.99 -1.17
N ASP A 238 -21.75 2.41 -0.26
CA ASP A 238 -22.79 1.45 -0.61
C ASP A 238 -23.97 1.56 0.34
N ILE A 239 -25.17 1.26 -0.16
CA ILE A 239 -26.38 1.12 0.63
C ILE A 239 -27.24 -0.04 0.08
N ARG A 240 -27.64 -0.94 0.98
CA ARG A 240 -28.51 -2.06 0.64
C ARG A 240 -29.59 -2.28 1.68
N SER A 241 -30.76 -2.72 1.25
CA SER A 241 -31.86 -3.06 2.16
C SER A 241 -32.35 -4.47 1.93
N THR A 242 -32.94 -5.05 2.95
CA THR A 242 -33.62 -6.35 2.91
C THR A 242 -35.10 -6.18 3.19
N SER A 243 -35.92 -7.03 2.55
CA SER A 243 -37.32 -7.20 2.85
C SER A 243 -37.83 -8.54 2.28
N PRO A 244 -38.88 -9.14 2.83
CA PRO A 244 -39.45 -10.38 2.27
C PRO A 244 -40.01 -10.21 0.85
N SER A 245 -40.34 -8.98 0.46
CA SER A 245 -40.92 -8.64 -0.85
C SER A 245 -40.74 -7.15 -1.12
N LEU A 246 -40.66 -6.75 -2.40
CA LEU A 246 -40.66 -5.34 -2.82
C LEU A 246 -41.95 -4.57 -2.43
N CYS A 247 -43.01 -5.31 -2.07
CA CYS A 247 -44.28 -4.75 -1.58
C CYS A 247 -44.38 -4.78 -0.03
N ALA A 248 -43.26 -5.03 0.68
CA ALA A 248 -43.21 -5.09 2.13
C ALA A 248 -42.33 -3.95 2.69
N VAL A 249 -42.54 -3.60 3.95
CA VAL A 249 -41.67 -2.69 4.71
C VAL A 249 -40.30 -3.35 4.90
N ALA A 250 -39.20 -2.60 4.68
CA ALA A 250 -37.86 -3.10 4.84
C ALA A 250 -37.56 -3.46 6.30
N ASP A 251 -37.04 -4.68 6.51
CA ASP A 251 -36.69 -5.22 7.83
C ASP A 251 -35.16 -5.08 8.16
N GLY A 252 -34.35 -4.73 7.18
CA GLY A 252 -32.95 -4.42 7.36
C GLY A 252 -32.48 -3.35 6.37
N CYS A 253 -31.51 -2.53 6.80
CA CYS A 253 -30.75 -1.63 5.92
C CYS A 253 -29.33 -1.51 6.41
N THR A 254 -28.37 -1.61 5.49
CA THR A 254 -26.94 -1.55 5.76
C THR A 254 -26.30 -0.53 4.84
N ILE A 255 -25.40 0.27 5.39
CA ILE A 255 -24.52 1.16 4.63
C ILE A 255 -23.06 0.76 4.86
N HIS A 256 -22.23 0.90 3.83
CA HIS A 256 -20.77 0.77 3.91
C HIS A 256 -20.13 2.15 4.04
N LEU A 257 -19.16 2.25 4.95
CA LEU A 257 -18.38 3.47 5.21
C LEU A 257 -16.92 3.25 4.84
N ASP A 258 -16.37 4.08 3.95
CA ASP A 258 -14.94 4.31 3.78
C ASP A 258 -14.52 5.45 4.73
N ARG A 259 -13.72 5.14 5.74
CA ARG A 259 -13.18 6.09 6.71
C ARG A 259 -11.69 6.26 6.46
N ARG A 260 -11.27 7.47 6.08
CA ARG A 260 -9.86 7.83 6.01
C ARG A 260 -9.42 8.47 7.32
N LEU A 261 -8.39 7.90 7.92
CA LEU A 261 -7.90 8.27 9.23
C LEU A 261 -6.77 9.31 9.14
N THR A 262 -6.68 10.18 10.12
CA THR A 262 -5.58 11.12 10.25
C THR A 262 -4.86 10.95 11.59
N VAL A 263 -3.88 11.80 11.88
CA VAL A 263 -3.05 11.70 13.09
C VAL A 263 -3.88 11.59 14.37
N GLY A 264 -3.61 10.55 15.16
CA GLY A 264 -4.27 10.31 16.46
C GLY A 264 -5.70 9.77 16.37
N GLU A 265 -6.17 9.37 15.19
CA GLU A 265 -7.39 8.58 15.05
C GLU A 265 -7.04 7.08 15.06
N THR A 266 -7.82 6.31 15.82
CA THR A 266 -7.69 4.86 15.95
C THR A 266 -8.99 4.18 15.56
N GLU A 267 -8.99 2.85 15.49
CA GLU A 267 -10.20 2.07 15.28
C GLU A 267 -11.24 2.39 16.36
N GLU A 268 -10.83 2.35 17.64
CA GLU A 268 -11.74 2.55 18.76
C GLU A 268 -12.36 3.95 18.74
N THR A 269 -11.54 4.98 18.45
CA THR A 269 -12.05 6.35 18.41
C THR A 269 -12.99 6.57 17.25
N SER A 270 -12.72 5.97 16.10
CA SER A 270 -13.53 6.13 14.88
C SER A 270 -14.84 5.35 14.96
N VAL A 271 -14.85 4.16 15.53
CA VAL A 271 -16.08 3.39 15.79
C VAL A 271 -16.95 4.14 16.83
N ALA A 272 -16.35 4.56 17.94
CA ALA A 272 -17.07 5.30 19.00
C ALA A 272 -17.68 6.62 18.48
N GLU A 273 -17.01 7.29 17.52
CA GLU A 273 -17.54 8.51 16.90
C GLU A 273 -18.84 8.24 16.12
N ILE A 274 -18.91 7.15 15.38
CA ILE A 274 -20.14 6.73 14.66
C ILE A 274 -21.21 6.26 15.66
N GLU A 275 -20.86 5.43 16.64
CA GLU A 275 -21.78 4.94 17.66
C GLU A 275 -22.40 6.07 18.51
N ALA A 276 -21.67 7.18 18.69
CA ALA A 276 -22.14 8.35 19.44
C ALA A 276 -23.13 9.24 18.66
N LEU A 277 -23.33 9.01 17.36
CA LEU A 277 -24.30 9.78 16.58
C LEU A 277 -25.72 9.59 17.12
N PRO A 278 -26.51 10.69 17.33
CA PRO A 278 -27.83 10.59 17.90
C PRO A 278 -28.77 9.66 17.13
N SER A 279 -28.68 9.65 15.80
CA SER A 279 -29.50 8.79 14.94
C SER A 279 -29.11 7.31 15.06
N VAL A 280 -27.80 6.99 15.22
CA VAL A 280 -27.32 5.62 15.45
C VAL A 280 -27.87 5.08 16.76
N GLN A 281 -27.80 5.87 17.83
CA GLN A 281 -28.35 5.51 19.15
C GLN A 281 -29.88 5.37 19.13
N ALA A 282 -30.57 6.32 18.51
CA ALA A 282 -32.03 6.29 18.42
C ALA A 282 -32.56 5.11 17.58
N ALA A 283 -31.81 4.71 16.56
CA ALA A 283 -32.12 3.55 15.72
C ALA A 283 -31.74 2.22 16.36
N GLU A 284 -30.96 2.22 17.45
CA GLU A 284 -30.31 1.04 18.02
C GLU A 284 -29.50 0.29 16.94
N ALA A 285 -28.82 1.07 16.07
CA ALA A 285 -28.04 0.53 14.97
C ALA A 285 -26.75 -0.11 15.46
N THR A 286 -26.28 -1.13 14.74
CA THR A 286 -24.97 -1.76 15.01
C THR A 286 -23.91 -1.20 14.08
N VAL A 287 -22.72 -0.96 14.63
CA VAL A 287 -21.53 -0.54 13.88
C VAL A 287 -20.52 -1.68 13.95
N SER A 288 -19.93 -2.07 12.82
CA SER A 288 -18.94 -3.13 12.76
C SER A 288 -17.83 -2.78 11.77
N VAL A 289 -16.60 -3.10 12.14
CA VAL A 289 -15.45 -3.04 11.22
C VAL A 289 -15.43 -4.33 10.41
N LEU A 290 -15.21 -4.20 9.10
CA LEU A 290 -15.22 -5.34 8.20
C LEU A 290 -13.94 -6.19 8.34
N GLU A 291 -14.01 -7.41 7.83
CA GLU A 291 -12.90 -8.35 7.73
C GLU A 291 -12.67 -8.70 6.26
N TYR A 292 -11.41 -8.79 5.87
CA TYR A 292 -10.98 -9.32 4.58
C TYR A 292 -10.58 -10.78 4.76
N SER A 293 -11.09 -11.67 3.91
CA SER A 293 -10.81 -13.12 3.97
C SER A 293 -10.76 -13.76 2.58
N VAL A 294 -10.42 -12.98 1.57
CA VAL A 294 -10.28 -13.53 0.21
C VAL A 294 -8.98 -14.32 0.14
N PRO A 295 -9.02 -15.59 -0.37
CA PRO A 295 -7.81 -16.39 -0.51
C PRO A 295 -6.79 -15.73 -1.45
N SER A 296 -5.50 -15.85 -1.14
CA SER A 296 -4.42 -15.47 -2.05
C SER A 296 -4.41 -16.38 -3.29
N TYR A 297 -3.58 -16.08 -4.28
CA TYR A 297 -3.43 -16.93 -5.47
C TYR A 297 -2.93 -18.35 -5.16
N THR A 298 -2.32 -18.57 -3.99
CA THR A 298 -1.91 -19.90 -3.50
C THR A 298 -3.06 -20.69 -2.88
N GLY A 299 -4.19 -20.03 -2.63
CA GLY A 299 -5.35 -20.59 -1.92
C GLY A 299 -5.29 -20.41 -0.39
N LEU A 300 -4.27 -19.75 0.16
CA LEU A 300 -4.19 -19.45 1.59
C LEU A 300 -5.17 -18.32 1.93
N GLU A 301 -5.99 -18.52 2.96
CA GLU A 301 -6.78 -17.47 3.60
C GLU A 301 -6.05 -16.96 4.84
N TYR A 302 -5.93 -15.63 4.97
CA TYR A 302 -5.36 -14.98 6.16
C TYR A 302 -6.29 -13.85 6.60
N PRO A 303 -7.35 -14.17 7.38
CA PRO A 303 -8.38 -13.20 7.76
C PRO A 303 -7.77 -11.99 8.46
N THR A 304 -8.09 -10.80 7.95
CA THR A 304 -7.53 -9.55 8.42
C THR A 304 -8.62 -8.51 8.56
N ARG A 305 -8.63 -7.82 9.71
CA ARG A 305 -9.55 -6.74 9.99
C ARG A 305 -9.26 -5.54 9.08
N LYS A 306 -10.27 -4.98 8.43
CA LYS A 306 -10.13 -3.82 7.53
C LYS A 306 -9.94 -2.52 8.33
N TYR A 307 -8.87 -2.51 9.11
CA TYR A 307 -8.35 -1.37 9.83
C TYR A 307 -6.87 -1.19 9.49
N TYR A 308 -6.54 -0.08 8.90
CA TYR A 308 -5.24 0.28 8.36
C TYR A 308 -4.78 1.56 9.04
N PRO A 309 -3.95 1.48 10.10
CA PRO A 309 -3.60 2.62 10.93
C PRO A 309 -2.81 3.69 10.17
N THR A 310 -3.00 4.93 10.59
CA THR A 310 -2.12 6.06 10.25
C THR A 310 -0.76 5.86 10.88
N TRP A 311 0.29 6.21 10.18
CA TRP A 311 1.64 6.23 10.73
C TRP A 311 2.42 7.47 10.30
N GLN A 312 3.45 7.80 11.06
CA GLN A 312 4.39 8.88 10.76
C GLN A 312 5.73 8.60 11.44
N LEU A 313 6.80 8.52 10.66
CA LEU A 313 8.16 8.46 11.18
C LEU A 313 8.64 9.89 11.51
N PRO A 314 9.27 10.14 12.68
CA PRO A 314 9.85 11.44 13.01
C PRO A 314 10.88 11.91 11.99
N ALA A 315 11.00 13.24 11.83
CA ALA A 315 11.95 13.80 10.87
C ALA A 315 13.42 13.52 11.26
N ASP A 316 13.70 13.40 12.54
CA ASP A 316 15.01 13.11 13.12
C ASP A 316 15.28 11.61 13.34
N ALA A 317 14.32 10.75 13.01
CA ALA A 317 14.52 9.30 13.12
C ALA A 317 15.68 8.82 12.24
N PRO A 318 16.48 7.83 12.70
CA PRO A 318 17.62 7.30 11.95
C PRO A 318 17.29 6.90 10.51
N GLY A 319 16.16 6.21 10.28
CA GLY A 319 15.69 5.83 8.95
C GLY A 319 15.42 7.03 8.03
N THR A 320 14.78 8.09 8.57
CA THR A 320 14.57 9.35 7.82
C THR A 320 15.91 10.00 7.46
N GLN A 321 16.82 10.09 8.41
CA GLN A 321 18.14 10.72 8.20
C GLN A 321 18.99 9.92 7.21
N ALA A 322 18.96 8.58 7.27
CA ALA A 322 19.61 7.71 6.30
C ALA A 322 19.07 7.93 4.87
N ALA A 323 17.75 8.06 4.72
CA ALA A 323 17.11 8.34 3.43
C ALA A 323 17.52 9.71 2.85
N LEU A 324 17.56 10.75 3.69
CA LEU A 324 18.01 12.08 3.27
C LEU A 324 19.49 12.10 2.88
N ALA A 325 20.32 11.35 3.61
CA ALA A 325 21.74 11.20 3.28
C ALA A 325 21.93 10.41 1.97
N ALA A 326 21.17 9.34 1.78
CA ALA A 326 21.17 8.54 0.54
C ALA A 326 20.80 9.38 -0.68
N HIS A 327 19.77 10.21 -0.56
CA HIS A 327 19.35 11.10 -1.64
C HIS A 327 20.48 12.08 -2.02
N ARG A 328 21.13 12.71 -1.03
CA ARG A 328 22.30 13.57 -1.28
C ARG A 328 23.45 12.81 -1.93
N SER A 329 23.73 11.59 -1.44
CA SER A 329 24.81 10.75 -1.97
C SER A 329 24.54 10.29 -3.41
N ALA A 330 23.27 9.98 -3.72
CA ALA A 330 22.87 9.53 -5.06
C ALA A 330 22.80 10.67 -6.07
N PHE A 331 22.26 11.84 -5.67
CA PHE A 331 21.87 12.89 -6.62
C PHE A 331 22.58 14.23 -6.42
N GLY A 332 23.27 14.43 -5.28
CA GLY A 332 23.96 15.70 -4.98
C GLY A 332 23.02 16.85 -4.61
N GLU A 333 21.77 16.56 -4.30
CA GLU A 333 20.71 17.53 -3.96
C GLU A 333 19.95 17.12 -2.71
N GLU A 334 19.28 18.06 -2.03
CA GLU A 334 18.45 17.77 -0.87
C GLU A 334 17.12 17.14 -1.32
N ALA A 335 16.65 16.14 -0.58
CA ALA A 335 15.36 15.51 -0.84
C ALA A 335 14.19 16.41 -0.42
N GLU A 336 13.15 16.45 -1.24
CA GLU A 336 11.85 16.88 -0.76
C GLU A 336 11.24 15.78 0.12
N VAL A 337 10.63 16.20 1.25
CA VAL A 337 9.94 15.28 2.17
C VAL A 337 8.45 15.41 2.01
N GLY A 338 7.76 14.28 1.93
CA GLY A 338 6.31 14.23 1.73
C GLY A 338 5.59 13.19 2.57
N PHE A 339 4.30 13.04 2.26
CA PHE A 339 3.38 12.08 2.85
C PHE A 339 2.39 11.63 1.78
N TRP A 340 2.05 10.34 1.76
CA TRP A 340 0.95 9.89 0.90
C TRP A 340 -0.41 10.30 1.48
N VAL A 341 -1.34 10.55 0.60
CA VAL A 341 -2.76 10.79 0.96
C VAL A 341 -3.56 9.49 1.04
N PHE A 342 -3.00 8.40 0.56
CA PHE A 342 -3.54 7.03 0.59
C PHE A 342 -2.73 6.13 1.53
N SER A 343 -3.22 4.94 1.81
CA SER A 343 -2.54 3.92 2.61
C SER A 343 -1.75 2.96 1.72
N THR A 344 -0.73 2.32 2.29
CA THR A 344 0.19 1.39 1.63
C THR A 344 0.49 0.23 2.58
N ASN A 345 1.32 -0.73 2.18
CA ASN A 345 1.83 -1.79 3.07
C ASN A 345 2.43 -1.27 4.40
N ALA A 346 2.78 0.01 4.47
CA ALA A 346 3.31 0.61 5.70
C ALA A 346 2.28 0.67 6.85
N VAL A 347 0.99 0.44 6.59
CA VAL A 347 -0.01 0.22 7.66
C VAL A 347 0.40 -0.93 8.58
N ALA A 348 0.97 -1.99 8.01
CA ALA A 348 1.47 -3.13 8.79
C ALA A 348 2.86 -2.85 9.35
N THR A 349 3.82 -2.48 8.51
CA THR A 349 5.23 -2.33 8.93
C THR A 349 5.39 -1.24 9.98
N ALA A 350 4.91 -0.03 9.72
CA ALA A 350 5.01 1.09 10.67
C ALA A 350 3.81 1.17 11.62
N GLY A 351 2.58 1.03 11.08
CA GLY A 351 1.37 1.32 11.83
C GLY A 351 1.00 0.25 12.86
N MET A 352 1.26 -1.03 12.59
CA MET A 352 0.91 -2.14 13.49
C MET A 352 2.11 -2.72 14.22
N MET A 353 3.30 -2.70 13.61
CA MET A 353 4.49 -3.42 14.09
C MET A 353 5.64 -2.51 14.53
N ASP A 354 5.45 -1.18 14.40
CA ASP A 354 6.45 -0.16 14.77
C ASP A 354 7.83 -0.33 14.09
N PHE A 355 7.88 -0.99 12.91
CA PHE A 355 9.12 -1.04 12.14
C PHE A 355 9.39 0.35 11.55
N PRO A 356 10.62 0.90 11.72
CA PRO A 356 11.01 2.11 11.03
C PRO A 356 10.75 1.97 9.52
N THR A 357 9.90 2.84 8.98
CA THR A 357 9.47 2.75 7.57
C THR A 357 9.57 4.10 6.91
N ILE A 358 10.07 4.12 5.68
CA ILE A 358 10.08 5.28 4.79
C ILE A 358 9.47 4.92 3.45
N GLY A 359 9.13 5.91 2.67
CA GLY A 359 8.73 5.76 1.29
C GLY A 359 9.70 6.41 0.33
N PHE A 360 9.99 5.73 -0.77
CA PHE A 360 10.69 6.30 -1.92
C PHE A 360 10.45 5.42 -3.14
N GLY A 361 9.88 5.97 -4.20
CA GLY A 361 9.64 5.19 -5.40
C GLY A 361 9.52 6.01 -6.67
N PRO A 362 9.67 5.34 -7.82
CA PRO A 362 9.50 5.92 -9.14
C PRO A 362 8.02 6.20 -9.43
N GLY A 363 7.76 7.00 -10.45
CA GLY A 363 6.40 7.32 -10.86
C GLY A 363 5.73 8.43 -10.05
N HIS A 364 4.51 8.71 -10.40
CA HIS A 364 3.73 9.81 -9.81
C HIS A 364 2.38 9.30 -9.32
N GLU A 365 1.99 9.64 -8.10
CA GLU A 365 0.71 9.28 -7.48
C GLU A 365 -0.52 9.58 -8.36
N LYS A 366 -0.47 10.65 -9.15
CA LYS A 366 -1.57 11.04 -10.04
C LYS A 366 -1.91 10.03 -11.13
N PHE A 367 -1.01 9.07 -11.40
CA PHE A 367 -1.23 8.02 -12.38
C PHE A 367 -1.73 6.70 -11.75
N ALA A 368 -1.61 6.56 -10.42
CA ALA A 368 -2.17 5.43 -9.72
C ALA A 368 -3.68 5.30 -9.98
N HIS A 369 -4.14 4.08 -10.29
CA HIS A 369 -5.54 3.74 -10.60
C HIS A 369 -6.16 4.50 -11.79
N ALA A 370 -5.38 5.32 -12.51
CA ALA A 370 -5.87 6.11 -13.64
C ALA A 370 -5.69 5.39 -15.00
N PRO A 371 -6.50 5.71 -16.02
CA PRO A 371 -6.18 5.33 -17.39
C PRO A 371 -4.86 5.98 -17.85
N ASN A 372 -4.19 5.35 -18.82
CA ASN A 372 -2.90 5.81 -19.35
C ASN A 372 -1.81 5.93 -18.27
N GLU A 373 -1.84 5.02 -17.32
CA GLU A 373 -0.81 4.91 -16.29
C GLU A 373 0.57 4.74 -16.92
N GLN A 374 1.58 5.40 -16.33
CA GLN A 374 2.92 5.50 -16.93
C GLN A 374 3.99 5.80 -15.88
N VAL A 375 5.25 5.48 -16.24
CA VAL A 375 6.44 5.85 -15.45
C VAL A 375 7.58 6.25 -16.38
N GLU A 376 8.34 7.28 -16.01
CA GLU A 376 9.57 7.64 -16.70
C GLU A 376 10.67 6.59 -16.43
N VAL A 377 11.34 6.11 -17.47
CA VAL A 377 12.49 5.18 -17.34
C VAL A 377 13.59 5.76 -16.45
N GLU A 378 13.82 7.06 -16.56
CA GLU A 378 14.75 7.79 -15.69
C GLU A 378 14.37 7.69 -14.20
N HIS A 379 13.07 7.66 -13.85
CA HIS A 379 12.63 7.44 -12.47
C HIS A 379 13.02 6.04 -11.97
N LEU A 380 12.93 4.99 -12.83
CA LEU A 380 13.33 3.62 -12.46
C LEU A 380 14.83 3.56 -12.14
N VAL A 381 15.65 4.18 -13.00
CA VAL A 381 17.11 4.26 -12.82
C VAL A 381 17.47 5.02 -11.54
N ARG A 382 16.86 6.16 -11.31
CA ARG A 382 17.11 6.98 -10.11
C ARG A 382 16.66 6.26 -8.83
N ALA A 383 15.52 5.57 -8.86
CA ALA A 383 15.05 4.80 -7.71
C ALA A 383 16.04 3.68 -7.36
N SER A 384 16.53 2.93 -8.37
CA SER A 384 17.56 1.92 -8.15
C SER A 384 18.84 2.51 -7.54
N ALA A 385 19.30 3.67 -8.03
CA ALA A 385 20.47 4.36 -7.49
C ALA A 385 20.27 4.78 -6.02
N PHE A 386 19.08 5.28 -5.69
CA PHE A 386 18.73 5.65 -4.31
C PHE A 386 18.77 4.45 -3.36
N TYR A 387 18.16 3.32 -3.75
CA TYR A 387 18.12 2.13 -2.91
C TYR A 387 19.53 1.60 -2.61
N VAL A 388 20.43 1.62 -3.59
CA VAL A 388 21.85 1.26 -3.37
C VAL A 388 22.52 2.21 -2.39
N ALA A 389 22.34 3.52 -2.58
CA ALA A 389 22.91 4.53 -1.67
C ALA A 389 22.34 4.41 -0.25
N LEU A 390 21.04 4.06 -0.13
CA LEU A 390 20.39 3.91 1.17
C LEU A 390 20.95 2.72 1.96
N VAL A 391 21.24 1.61 1.31
CA VAL A 391 21.89 0.46 1.97
C VAL A 391 23.28 0.85 2.49
N ASP A 392 24.07 1.62 1.72
CA ASP A 392 25.37 2.12 2.17
C ASP A 392 25.24 3.09 3.37
N GLU A 393 24.23 3.97 3.39
CA GLU A 393 24.00 4.89 4.52
C GLU A 393 23.41 4.17 5.74
N PHE A 394 22.52 3.19 5.54
CA PHE A 394 21.99 2.33 6.60
C PHE A 394 23.13 1.57 7.30
N ALA A 395 24.04 0.99 6.53
CA ALA A 395 25.19 0.24 7.08
C ALA A 395 26.16 1.13 7.89
N ARG A 396 26.22 2.43 7.59
CA ARG A 396 27.08 3.38 8.34
C ARG A 396 26.43 3.86 9.64
N ALA A 397 25.12 3.76 9.76
CA ALA A 397 24.44 4.16 10.97
C ALA A 397 24.82 3.20 12.13
N PRO A 398 25.15 3.70 13.33
CA PRO A 398 25.45 2.84 14.47
C PRO A 398 24.21 2.05 14.89
N ASP A 399 24.42 0.81 15.38
CA ASP A 399 23.37 0.01 15.98
C ASP A 399 22.70 0.77 17.14
N GLU A 400 21.37 0.87 17.15
CA GLU A 400 20.64 1.52 18.25
C GLU A 400 20.86 0.80 19.60
N GLU A 401 21.15 -0.52 19.58
CA GLU A 401 21.46 -1.29 20.80
C GLU A 401 22.83 -0.96 21.41
N ALA A 402 23.75 -0.32 20.67
CA ALA A 402 25.06 0.04 21.17
C ALA A 402 25.07 1.32 22.05
N ILE A 403 23.92 2.00 22.21
CA ILE A 403 23.79 3.28 22.91
C ILE A 403 23.05 3.13 24.28
N THR A 404 22.57 1.95 24.62
CA THR A 404 22.02 1.63 25.96
C THR A 404 23.02 0.85 26.80
#